data_7832557ee0471bd01df88c916d607dbb
#
_entry.id   7832557ee0471bd01df88c916d607dbb
#
_cell.length_a   1.000
_cell.length_b   1.000
_cell.length_c   1.000
_cell.angle_alpha   90.00
_cell.angle_beta   90.00
_cell.angle_gamma   90.00
#
_symmetry.space_group_name_H-M   'P 1'
#
loop_
_entity.id
_entity.type
_entity.pdbx_description
1 polymer ?
#
loop_
_entity_poly.entity_id
_entity_poly.type
_entity_poly.pdbx_seq_one_letter_code
_entity_poly.pdbx_strand_id
1 'polypeptide(L)'
;MVIKNLENKIKLVLIICSLFLVGCVIISLGSIWTARGMVSDAHQKVYVLDGNVPVLVNRSTMEETLDVEAKSHVEMFHHYFFTLAPDDKYIKYTMEKAMYLIDETGLAQYNALKEKGFYGNIMGTSAVFSIFCDSIRFSEENMSFTYYGRQRIERRTS
;
A
#
# COMPACT_ATOMS: atom_id res chain seq x y z
N MET A 1 3.28 50.66 -59.83
CA MET A 1 4.46 50.26 -59.03
C MET A 1 4.11 50.09 -57.53
N VAL A 2 3.18 50.88 -56.99
CA VAL A 2 2.77 50.88 -55.54
C VAL A 2 2.03 49.58 -55.12
N ILE A 3 1.14 49.04 -55.96
CA ILE A 3 0.30 47.85 -55.65
C ILE A 3 1.16 46.60 -55.47
N LYS A 4 2.16 46.38 -56.32
CA LYS A 4 3.06 45.22 -56.22
C LYS A 4 3.93 45.25 -54.97
N ASN A 5 4.21 46.43 -54.43
CA ASN A 5 4.94 46.62 -53.19
C ASN A 5 4.06 46.32 -51.96
N LEU A 6 2.75 46.54 -52.06
CA LEU A 6 1.77 46.27 -51.03
C LEU A 6 1.50 44.75 -50.88
N GLU A 7 1.37 44.04 -51.99
CA GLU A 7 1.23 42.58 -52.01
C GLU A 7 2.42 41.84 -51.36
N ASN A 8 3.65 42.32 -51.71
CA ASN A 8 4.85 41.73 -51.09
C ASN A 8 4.96 42.00 -49.60
N LYS A 9 4.52 43.17 -49.12
CA LYS A 9 4.46 43.46 -47.68
C LYS A 9 3.43 42.58 -46.94
N ILE A 10 2.25 42.37 -47.54
CA ILE A 10 1.23 41.50 -46.97
C ILE A 10 1.69 40.03 -46.90
N LYS A 11 2.33 39.52 -47.96
CA LYS A 11 2.93 38.19 -47.98
C LYS A 11 4.00 38.03 -46.92
N LEU A 12 4.86 39.04 -46.74
CA LEU A 12 5.90 39.00 -45.69
C LEU A 12 5.28 38.92 -44.27
N VAL A 13 4.26 39.73 -44.01
CA VAL A 13 3.57 39.73 -42.72
C VAL A 13 2.89 38.37 -42.47
N LEU A 14 2.25 37.78 -43.48
CA LEU A 14 1.63 36.45 -43.35
C LEU A 14 2.67 35.36 -43.05
N ILE A 15 3.84 35.41 -43.71
CA ILE A 15 4.94 34.46 -43.44
C ILE A 15 5.45 34.62 -42.00
N ILE A 16 5.66 35.83 -41.52
CA ILE A 16 6.12 36.08 -40.15
C ILE A 16 5.07 35.59 -39.13
N CYS A 17 3.79 35.88 -39.35
CA CYS A 17 2.71 35.39 -38.48
C CYS A 17 2.61 33.86 -38.46
N SER A 18 2.76 33.22 -39.64
CA SER A 18 2.73 31.73 -39.68
C SER A 18 3.92 31.11 -38.97
N LEU A 19 5.10 31.68 -39.10
CA LEU A 19 6.33 31.26 -38.41
C LEU A 19 6.17 31.40 -36.88
N PHE A 20 5.57 32.48 -36.42
CA PHE A 20 5.29 32.71 -35.01
C PHE A 20 4.29 31.71 -34.45
N LEU A 21 3.21 31.41 -35.19
CA LEU A 21 2.23 30.39 -34.80
C LEU A 21 2.86 28.99 -34.67
N VAL A 22 3.71 28.63 -35.65
CA VAL A 22 4.44 27.35 -35.59
C VAL A 22 5.35 27.30 -34.35
N GLY A 23 6.06 28.37 -34.05
CA GLY A 23 6.88 28.50 -32.86
C GLY A 23 6.09 28.33 -31.56
N CYS A 24 4.92 28.95 -31.44
CA CYS A 24 4.03 28.80 -30.30
C CYS A 24 3.55 27.35 -30.09
N VAL A 25 3.21 26.67 -31.19
CA VAL A 25 2.79 25.26 -31.13
C VAL A 25 3.93 24.37 -30.65
N ILE A 26 5.15 24.56 -31.14
CA ILE A 26 6.33 23.78 -30.73
C ILE A 26 6.62 23.97 -29.22
N ILE A 27 6.59 25.22 -28.76
CA ILE A 27 6.82 25.54 -27.33
C ILE A 27 5.72 24.92 -26.46
N SER A 28 4.45 25.00 -26.88
CA SER A 28 3.34 24.43 -26.15
C SER A 28 3.44 22.91 -26.02
N LEU A 29 3.78 22.21 -27.10
CA LEU A 29 3.99 20.77 -27.11
C LEU A 29 5.18 20.36 -26.23
N GLY A 30 6.28 21.10 -26.29
CA GLY A 30 7.46 20.89 -25.46
C GLY A 30 7.13 21.05 -23.94
N SER A 31 6.36 22.09 -23.61
CA SER A 31 5.94 22.34 -22.22
C SER A 31 5.05 21.25 -21.68
N ILE A 32 4.12 20.71 -22.47
CA ILE A 32 3.27 19.60 -22.09
C ILE A 32 4.10 18.32 -21.86
N TRP A 33 5.09 18.09 -22.68
CA TRP A 33 5.94 16.89 -22.56
C TRP A 33 6.81 16.94 -21.30
N THR A 34 7.43 18.08 -21.03
CA THR A 34 8.20 18.27 -19.78
C THR A 34 7.32 18.22 -18.54
N ALA A 35 6.12 18.81 -18.58
CA ALA A 35 5.17 18.76 -17.46
C ALA A 35 4.74 17.32 -17.16
N ARG A 36 4.48 16.49 -18.17
CA ARG A 36 4.16 15.06 -17.98
C ARG A 36 5.31 14.29 -17.33
N GLY A 37 6.55 14.55 -17.73
CA GLY A 37 7.71 13.94 -17.10
C GLY A 37 7.84 14.30 -15.62
N MET A 38 7.69 15.58 -15.28
CA MET A 38 7.74 16.05 -13.89
C MET A 38 6.62 15.47 -13.01
N VAL A 39 5.41 15.35 -13.57
CA VAL A 39 4.27 14.75 -12.86
C VAL A 39 4.49 13.25 -12.63
N SER A 40 5.01 12.53 -13.62
CA SER A 40 5.36 11.10 -13.48
C SER A 40 6.40 10.88 -12.40
N ASP A 41 7.47 11.68 -12.38
CA ASP A 41 8.53 11.57 -11.36
C ASP A 41 8.03 11.94 -9.94
N ALA A 42 7.12 12.91 -9.86
CA ALA A 42 6.52 13.30 -8.59
C ALA A 42 5.59 12.21 -8.02
N HIS A 43 4.88 11.48 -8.88
CA HIS A 43 4.02 10.37 -8.48
C HIS A 43 4.79 9.11 -8.05
N GLN A 44 6.07 8.98 -8.42
CA GLN A 44 6.91 7.86 -8.02
C GLN A 44 7.54 8.03 -6.63
N LYS A 45 7.47 9.24 -6.07
CA LYS A 45 8.07 9.53 -4.76
C LYS A 45 6.97 9.63 -3.69
N VAL A 46 6.88 8.61 -2.85
CA VAL A 46 5.99 8.62 -1.69
C VAL A 46 6.85 8.82 -0.44
N TYR A 47 6.48 9.81 0.38
CA TYR A 47 7.10 10.01 1.69
C TYR A 47 6.30 9.19 2.71
N VAL A 48 6.93 8.20 3.30
CA VAL A 48 6.38 7.44 4.42
C VAL A 48 7.00 7.97 5.70
N LEU A 49 6.15 8.33 6.66
CA LEU A 49 6.59 8.72 8.00
C LEU A 49 6.82 7.45 8.83
N ASP A 50 8.08 7.11 9.03
CA ASP A 50 8.47 6.09 9.98
C ASP A 50 9.11 6.76 11.20
N GLY A 51 8.41 6.69 12.34
CA GLY A 51 8.89 7.24 13.60
C GLY A 51 9.25 8.74 13.58
N ASN A 52 8.50 9.60 12.88
CA ASN A 52 8.75 11.04 12.67
C ASN A 52 9.89 11.41 11.72
N VAL A 53 10.52 10.44 11.05
CA VAL A 53 11.53 10.72 10.02
C VAL A 53 10.91 10.50 8.64
N PRO A 54 10.90 11.49 7.73
CA PRO A 54 10.42 11.28 6.38
C PRO A 54 11.43 10.44 5.60
N VAL A 55 11.05 9.19 5.30
CA VAL A 55 11.85 8.29 4.45
C VAL A 55 11.30 8.35 3.04
N LEU A 56 12.17 8.63 2.08
CA LEU A 56 11.84 8.64 0.66
C LEU A 56 11.77 7.20 0.16
N VAL A 57 10.56 6.72 -0.12
CA VAL A 57 10.35 5.38 -0.68
C VAL A 57 10.02 5.53 -2.17
N ASN A 58 10.80 4.86 -3.03
CA ASN A 58 10.44 4.72 -4.43
C ASN A 58 9.21 3.82 -4.52
N ARG A 59 8.20 4.31 -5.22
CA ARG A 59 7.02 3.50 -5.54
C ARG A 59 7.49 2.36 -6.46
N SER A 60 7.60 1.17 -5.89
CA SER A 60 7.75 -0.07 -6.65
C SER A 60 6.55 -0.25 -7.58
N THR A 61 6.69 -1.08 -8.58
CA THR A 61 5.59 -1.38 -9.51
C THR A 61 4.36 -1.84 -8.72
N MET A 62 3.17 -1.57 -9.24
CA MET A 62 1.89 -1.84 -8.54
C MET A 62 1.78 -3.31 -8.08
N GLU A 63 2.35 -4.23 -8.84
CA GLU A 63 2.40 -5.66 -8.52
C GLU A 63 3.29 -5.97 -7.31
N GLU A 64 4.49 -5.38 -7.23
CA GLU A 64 5.39 -5.56 -6.08
C GLU A 64 4.81 -4.96 -4.81
N THR A 65 4.11 -3.82 -4.93
CA THR A 65 3.44 -3.18 -3.79
C THR A 65 2.30 -4.03 -3.26
N LEU A 66 1.46 -4.60 -4.15
CA LEU A 66 0.35 -5.48 -3.77
C LEU A 66 0.84 -6.75 -3.06
N ASP A 67 1.92 -7.37 -3.52
CA ASP A 67 2.49 -8.56 -2.86
C ASP A 67 2.99 -8.24 -1.44
N VAL A 68 3.69 -7.12 -1.28
CA VAL A 68 4.19 -6.67 0.03
C VAL A 68 3.05 -6.30 0.96
N GLU A 69 2.06 -5.56 0.48
CA GLU A 69 0.89 -5.18 1.28
C GLU A 69 0.07 -6.40 1.70
N ALA A 70 -0.16 -7.35 0.78
CA ALA A 70 -0.89 -8.58 1.08
C ALA A 70 -0.15 -9.46 2.08
N LYS A 71 1.17 -9.61 1.98
CA LYS A 71 1.98 -10.32 2.96
C LYS A 71 1.94 -9.65 4.33
N SER A 72 2.07 -8.33 4.37
CA SER A 72 1.96 -7.54 5.60
C SER A 72 0.58 -7.70 6.26
N HIS A 73 -0.49 -7.70 5.46
CA HIS A 73 -1.85 -7.93 5.93
C HIS A 73 -2.01 -9.31 6.58
N VAL A 74 -1.52 -10.36 5.91
CA VAL A 74 -1.54 -11.74 6.43
C VAL A 74 -0.74 -11.86 7.72
N GLU A 75 0.46 -11.26 7.78
CA GLU A 75 1.30 -11.27 8.97
C GLU A 75 0.63 -10.55 10.14
N MET A 76 0.06 -9.37 9.90
CA MET A 76 -0.61 -8.56 10.90
C MET A 76 -1.85 -9.28 11.47
N PHE A 77 -2.64 -9.93 10.61
CA PHE A 77 -3.75 -10.76 11.06
C PHE A 77 -3.29 -11.87 12.01
N HIS A 78 -2.28 -12.65 11.61
CA HIS A 78 -1.77 -13.74 12.44
C HIS A 78 -1.17 -13.20 13.74
N HIS A 79 -0.47 -12.07 13.68
CA HIS A 79 0.06 -11.44 14.88
C HIS A 79 -1.04 -11.11 15.89
N TYR A 80 -2.09 -10.44 15.49
CA TYR A 80 -3.18 -10.08 16.39
C TYR A 80 -4.00 -11.28 16.85
N PHE A 81 -4.25 -12.25 15.96
CA PHE A 81 -5.10 -13.38 16.28
C PHE A 81 -4.43 -14.42 17.20
N PHE A 82 -3.12 -14.62 17.07
CA PHE A 82 -2.38 -15.66 17.76
C PHE A 82 -1.43 -15.15 18.85
N THR A 83 -1.25 -13.84 19.01
CA THR A 83 -0.49 -13.27 20.14
C THR A 83 -1.47 -12.87 21.23
N LEU A 84 -1.48 -13.65 22.31
CA LEU A 84 -2.45 -13.50 23.39
C LEU A 84 -1.75 -13.49 24.75
N ALA A 85 -2.20 -12.59 25.61
CA ALA A 85 -1.77 -12.54 27.01
C ALA A 85 -2.95 -12.84 27.94
N PRO A 86 -2.73 -13.27 29.18
CA PRO A 86 -3.81 -13.57 30.14
C PRO A 86 -4.40 -12.28 30.73
N ASP A 87 -4.91 -11.43 29.86
CA ASP A 87 -5.58 -10.15 30.17
C ASP A 87 -6.79 -9.98 29.25
N ASP A 88 -7.98 -9.86 29.83
CA ASP A 88 -9.23 -9.76 29.08
C ASP A 88 -9.27 -8.50 28.16
N LYS A 89 -8.72 -7.38 28.63
CA LYS A 89 -8.68 -6.15 27.85
C LYS A 89 -7.72 -6.29 26.66
N TYR A 90 -6.59 -6.94 26.88
CA TYR A 90 -5.63 -7.19 25.82
C TYR A 90 -6.19 -8.16 24.79
N ILE A 91 -6.83 -9.27 25.21
CA ILE A 91 -7.48 -10.23 24.30
C ILE A 91 -8.56 -9.53 23.46
N LYS A 92 -9.42 -8.71 24.07
CA LYS A 92 -10.43 -7.95 23.34
C LYS A 92 -9.80 -7.03 22.31
N TYR A 93 -8.80 -6.26 22.70
CA TYR A 93 -8.10 -5.33 21.81
C TYR A 93 -7.47 -6.05 20.61
N THR A 94 -6.72 -7.14 20.84
CA THR A 94 -6.07 -7.88 19.77
C THR A 94 -7.08 -8.54 18.84
N MET A 95 -8.17 -9.08 19.39
CA MET A 95 -9.24 -9.67 18.59
C MET A 95 -10.00 -8.63 17.75
N GLU A 96 -10.31 -7.46 18.29
CA GLU A 96 -10.91 -6.38 17.50
C GLU A 96 -10.02 -5.98 16.32
N LYS A 97 -8.71 -5.89 16.53
CA LYS A 97 -7.75 -5.62 15.45
C LYS A 97 -7.69 -6.75 14.43
N ALA A 98 -7.68 -8.00 14.86
CA ALA A 98 -7.69 -9.16 13.97
C ALA A 98 -8.99 -9.23 13.15
N MET A 99 -10.15 -8.98 13.76
CA MET A 99 -11.45 -9.01 13.09
C MET A 99 -11.60 -7.91 12.02
N TYR A 100 -10.90 -6.80 12.18
CA TYR A 100 -10.87 -5.75 11.15
C TYR A 100 -10.13 -6.19 9.86
N LEU A 101 -9.27 -7.20 9.97
CA LEU A 101 -8.41 -7.68 8.87
C LEU A 101 -8.97 -8.91 8.14
N ILE A 102 -10.12 -9.45 8.56
CA ILE A 102 -10.71 -10.67 8.01
C ILE A 102 -12.19 -10.50 7.72
N ASP A 103 -12.72 -11.45 6.96
CA ASP A 103 -14.12 -11.57 6.60
C ASP A 103 -14.93 -12.43 7.60
N GLU A 104 -16.16 -12.78 7.21
CA GLU A 104 -17.07 -13.59 8.02
C GLU A 104 -16.52 -14.98 8.38
N THR A 105 -15.63 -15.54 7.56
CA THR A 105 -15.08 -16.89 7.81
C THR A 105 -14.15 -16.88 9.01
N GLY A 106 -13.33 -15.84 9.15
CA GLY A 106 -12.49 -15.64 10.31
C GLY A 106 -13.29 -15.31 11.58
N LEU A 107 -14.38 -14.56 11.44
CA LEU A 107 -15.30 -14.31 12.55
C LEU A 107 -15.94 -15.62 13.08
N ALA A 108 -16.30 -16.52 12.17
CA ALA A 108 -16.81 -17.85 12.55
C ALA A 108 -15.77 -18.65 13.35
N GLN A 109 -14.51 -18.61 12.95
CA GLN A 109 -13.41 -19.25 13.68
C GLN A 109 -13.21 -18.65 15.08
N TYR A 110 -13.24 -17.34 15.20
CA TYR A 110 -13.18 -16.66 16.50
C TYR A 110 -14.31 -17.08 17.42
N ASN A 111 -15.55 -17.10 16.92
CA ASN A 111 -16.72 -17.51 17.70
C ASN A 111 -16.62 -18.98 18.15
N ALA A 112 -16.17 -19.88 17.28
CA ALA A 112 -15.96 -21.28 17.63
C ALA A 112 -14.91 -21.46 18.75
N LEU A 113 -13.84 -20.69 18.76
CA LEU A 113 -12.84 -20.71 19.82
C LEU A 113 -13.40 -20.14 21.13
N LYS A 114 -14.21 -19.08 21.05
CA LYS A 114 -14.86 -18.47 22.20
C LYS A 114 -15.85 -19.40 22.85
N GLU A 115 -16.69 -20.10 22.07
CA GLU A 115 -17.64 -21.10 22.55
C GLU A 115 -16.97 -22.30 23.26
N LYS A 116 -15.78 -22.71 22.76
CA LYS A 116 -14.96 -23.76 23.39
C LYS A 116 -14.23 -23.27 24.65
N GLY A 117 -14.42 -22.03 25.09
CA GLY A 117 -13.80 -21.49 26.30
C GLY A 117 -12.28 -21.23 26.15
N PHE A 118 -11.76 -21.18 24.93
CA PHE A 118 -10.32 -21.05 24.65
C PHE A 118 -9.71 -19.85 25.36
N TYR A 119 -10.33 -18.67 25.25
CA TYR A 119 -9.83 -17.43 25.86
C TYR A 119 -9.91 -17.46 27.39
N GLY A 120 -10.95 -18.10 27.95
CA GLY A 120 -11.06 -18.32 29.38
C GLY A 120 -9.95 -19.23 29.92
N ASN A 121 -9.57 -20.24 29.16
CA ASN A 121 -8.46 -21.13 29.53
C ASN A 121 -7.10 -20.41 29.52
N ILE A 122 -6.87 -19.48 28.61
CA ILE A 122 -5.66 -18.65 28.59
C ILE A 122 -5.54 -17.83 29.86
N MET A 123 -6.63 -17.19 30.29
CA MET A 123 -6.66 -16.44 31.55
C MET A 123 -6.45 -17.35 32.77
N GLY A 124 -7.16 -18.48 32.83
CA GLY A 124 -7.08 -19.41 33.94
C GLY A 124 -5.72 -20.09 34.12
N THR A 125 -4.97 -20.29 33.04
CA THR A 125 -3.64 -20.93 33.07
C THR A 125 -2.49 -19.91 33.07
N SER A 126 -2.76 -18.60 33.07
CA SER A 126 -1.76 -17.54 32.95
C SER A 126 -0.82 -17.76 31.76
N ALA A 127 -1.36 -18.30 30.67
CA ALA A 127 -0.59 -18.62 29.46
C ALA A 127 -0.38 -17.38 28.56
N VAL A 128 0.83 -17.20 28.08
CA VAL A 128 1.18 -16.18 27.09
C VAL A 128 1.49 -16.87 25.77
N PHE A 129 0.84 -16.44 24.72
CA PHE A 129 1.02 -16.94 23.36
C PHE A 129 1.73 -15.88 22.54
N SER A 130 2.80 -16.26 21.86
CA SER A 130 3.54 -15.40 20.94
C SER A 130 3.70 -16.12 19.62
N ILE A 131 3.44 -15.43 18.51
CA ILE A 131 3.64 -15.97 17.16
C ILE A 131 4.86 -15.33 16.51
N PHE A 132 5.60 -16.13 15.77
CA PHE A 132 6.76 -15.73 15.00
C PHE A 132 6.54 -16.17 13.56
N CYS A 133 6.58 -15.23 12.62
CA CYS A 133 6.50 -15.50 11.19
C CYS A 133 7.84 -16.06 10.71
N ASP A 134 7.81 -17.22 10.08
CA ASP A 134 8.98 -17.80 9.42
C ASP A 134 8.98 -17.46 7.91
N SER A 135 7.84 -17.55 7.25
CA SER A 135 7.66 -17.15 5.84
C SER A 135 6.19 -17.04 5.45
N ILE A 136 5.93 -16.24 4.41
CA ILE A 136 4.62 -16.15 3.77
C ILE A 136 4.83 -16.41 2.29
N ARG A 137 4.11 -17.40 1.74
CA ARG A 137 4.19 -17.79 0.33
C ARG A 137 2.88 -17.48 -0.38
N PHE A 138 3.00 -16.85 -1.54
CA PHE A 138 1.89 -16.64 -2.44
C PHE A 138 1.82 -17.80 -3.45
N SER A 139 0.63 -18.33 -3.69
CA SER A 139 0.34 -19.30 -4.73
C SER A 139 -0.55 -18.64 -5.78
N GLU A 140 -0.01 -18.46 -6.99
CA GLU A 140 -0.75 -17.91 -8.13
C GLU A 140 -1.88 -18.84 -8.58
N GLU A 141 -1.70 -20.15 -8.47
CA GLU A 141 -2.66 -21.17 -8.91
C GLU A 141 -3.99 -21.06 -8.14
N ASN A 142 -3.93 -20.81 -6.83
CA ASN A 142 -5.09 -20.74 -5.96
C ASN A 142 -5.39 -19.32 -5.47
N MET A 143 -4.62 -18.32 -5.92
CA MET A 143 -4.72 -16.93 -5.45
C MET A 143 -4.76 -16.83 -3.93
N SER A 144 -3.88 -17.58 -3.26
CA SER A 144 -3.88 -17.73 -1.81
C SER A 144 -2.52 -17.50 -1.19
N PHE A 145 -2.53 -16.98 0.05
CA PHE A 145 -1.32 -16.85 0.87
C PHE A 145 -1.26 -17.97 1.89
N THR A 146 -0.12 -18.63 1.99
CA THR A 146 0.14 -19.61 3.04
C THR A 146 1.14 -19.03 4.03
N TYR A 147 0.70 -18.91 5.29
CA TYR A 147 1.52 -18.43 6.39
C TYR A 147 2.21 -19.61 7.08
N TYR A 148 3.51 -19.53 7.24
CA TYR A 148 4.33 -20.46 8.03
C TYR A 148 4.87 -19.72 9.23
N GLY A 149 4.57 -20.22 10.41
CA GLY A 149 5.02 -19.60 11.65
C GLY A 149 5.07 -20.57 12.81
N ARG A 150 5.74 -20.14 13.87
CA ARG A 150 5.87 -20.89 15.11
C ARG A 150 5.17 -20.16 16.23
N GLN A 151 4.34 -20.87 16.98
CA GLN A 151 3.70 -20.35 18.18
C GLN A 151 4.45 -20.81 19.42
N ARG A 152 4.87 -19.87 20.24
CA ARG A 152 5.47 -20.13 21.56
C ARG A 152 4.41 -19.92 22.64
N ILE A 153 4.27 -20.90 23.51
CA ILE A 153 3.33 -20.86 24.64
C ILE A 153 4.15 -20.92 25.93
N GLU A 154 4.10 -19.84 26.70
CA GLU A 154 4.73 -19.75 28.01
C GLU A 154 3.66 -19.76 29.09
N ARG A 155 3.83 -20.58 30.10
CA ARG A 155 2.96 -20.63 31.29
C ARG A 155 3.76 -20.16 32.47
N ARG A 156 3.24 -19.16 33.20
CA ARG A 156 3.79 -18.81 34.48
C ARG A 156 3.33 -19.85 35.51
N THR A 157 4.22 -20.74 35.92
CA THR A 157 4.08 -21.49 37.14
C THR A 157 4.42 -20.59 38.32
N SER A 158 3.43 -20.32 39.16
CA SER A 158 3.65 -19.65 40.46
C SER A 158 4.48 -20.55 41.39
#